data_ca5613a9e6301aa2276ed03e97b8a7af
#
_entry.id   ca5613a9e6301aa2276ed03e97b8a7af
#
_cell.length_a   1.000
_cell.length_b   1.000
_cell.length_c   1.000
_cell.angle_alpha   90.00
_cell.angle_beta   90.00
_cell.angle_gamma   90.00
#
_symmetry.space_group_name_H-M   'P 1'
#
loop_
_entity.id
_entity.type
_entity.pdbx_description
1 polymer ?
#
loop_
_entity_poly.entity_id
_entity_poly.type
_entity_poly.pdbx_seq_one_letter_code
_entity_poly.pdbx_strand_id
1 'polypeptide(L)'
;ERVDSAYAIFDKSSWILEKARITSASNIKTFQEIYTIETQTNELIILEDVLKNSDQSIWTIFSTIKRLNQNDINPVKHIVNLNFLIAFPALLCSMVLVAACFSVKLFRVKHVIFMVLSGIIVGFLLFTTNYVSFILSENEIFNPLLGAWWHIITIILISIKVLISQEDG
;
A
#
# COMPACT_ATOMS: atom_id res chain seq x y z
N GLU A 1 28.46 13.34 -14.65
CA GLU A 1 29.28 13.82 -13.52
C GLU A 1 28.99 12.98 -12.29
N ARG A 2 29.99 12.48 -11.60
CA ARG A 2 29.82 11.70 -10.38
C ARG A 2 30.46 12.47 -9.23
N VAL A 3 29.70 12.62 -8.15
CA VAL A 3 30.15 13.30 -6.93
C VAL A 3 30.15 12.29 -5.79
N ASP A 4 31.31 12.02 -5.22
CA ASP A 4 31.47 11.17 -4.04
C ASP A 4 31.82 12.09 -2.85
N SER A 5 31.10 12.00 -1.75
CA SER A 5 31.35 12.81 -0.53
C SER A 5 31.46 11.92 0.69
N ALA A 6 32.18 12.39 1.72
CA ALA A 6 32.29 11.70 3.00
C ALA A 6 31.01 11.90 3.85
N TYR A 7 30.44 13.09 3.80
CA TYR A 7 29.21 13.46 4.50
C TYR A 7 28.33 14.31 3.58
N ALA A 8 27.03 14.09 3.68
CA ALA A 8 26.02 14.86 2.98
C ALA A 8 24.97 15.33 3.99
N ILE A 9 24.77 16.65 4.06
CA ILE A 9 23.76 17.28 4.90
C ILE A 9 22.73 17.91 3.96
N PHE A 10 21.44 17.64 4.20
CA PHE A 10 20.38 18.26 3.45
C PHE A 10 19.84 19.46 4.23
N ASP A 11 19.89 20.65 3.65
CA ASP A 11 19.36 21.89 4.23
C ASP A 11 18.53 22.64 3.19
N LYS A 12 17.26 22.89 3.51
CA LYS A 12 16.30 23.76 2.81
C LYS A 12 16.18 23.62 1.29
N SER A 13 16.37 22.48 0.68
CA SER A 13 16.36 22.22 -0.77
C SER A 13 17.75 22.14 -1.41
N SER A 14 18.81 22.08 -0.64
CA SER A 14 20.18 21.90 -1.15
C SER A 14 20.90 20.80 -0.38
N TRP A 15 21.66 19.98 -1.11
CA TRP A 15 22.61 19.04 -0.51
C TRP A 15 23.94 19.75 -0.30
N ILE A 16 24.39 19.83 0.94
CA ILE A 16 25.72 20.31 1.31
C ILE A 16 26.61 19.08 1.48
N LEU A 17 27.54 18.90 0.57
CA LEU A 17 28.46 17.79 0.53
C LEU A 17 29.83 18.24 1.10
N GLU A 18 30.25 17.61 2.19
CA GLU A 18 31.59 17.85 2.75
C GLU A 18 32.60 16.89 2.16
N LYS A 19 33.78 17.42 1.81
CA LYS A 19 34.89 16.70 1.17
C LYS A 19 34.46 16.03 -0.12
N ALA A 20 33.79 16.78 -0.99
CA ALA A 20 33.27 16.30 -2.25
C ALA A 20 34.40 16.04 -3.25
N ARG A 21 34.38 14.85 -3.87
CA ARG A 21 35.23 14.50 -4.99
C ARG A 21 34.36 14.44 -6.25
N ILE A 22 34.55 15.41 -7.11
CA ILE A 22 33.82 15.53 -8.38
C ILE A 22 34.64 14.84 -9.46
N THR A 23 34.08 13.83 -10.09
CA THR A 23 34.67 13.14 -11.24
C THR A 23 33.87 13.51 -12.49
N SER A 24 34.47 14.31 -13.35
CA SER A 24 33.86 14.68 -14.64
C SER A 24 33.99 13.55 -15.66
N ALA A 25 33.20 13.58 -16.74
CA ALA A 25 33.26 12.60 -17.83
C ALA A 25 34.64 12.52 -18.50
N SER A 26 35.49 13.55 -18.35
CA SER A 26 36.87 13.60 -18.80
C SER A 26 37.90 13.03 -17.82
N ASN A 27 37.43 12.35 -16.75
CA ASN A 27 38.28 11.75 -15.68
C ASN A 27 39.11 12.75 -14.85
N ILE A 28 38.79 14.03 -14.91
CA ILE A 28 39.38 15.07 -14.08
C ILE A 28 38.76 15.00 -12.68
N LYS A 29 39.60 14.78 -11.67
CA LYS A 29 39.16 14.71 -10.25
C LYS A 29 39.42 16.08 -9.63
N THR A 30 38.37 16.76 -9.24
CA THR A 30 38.46 18.02 -8.50
C THR A 30 37.98 17.78 -7.06
N PHE A 31 38.75 18.25 -6.08
CA PHE A 31 38.40 18.20 -4.67
C PHE A 31 37.85 19.55 -4.22
N GLN A 32 36.66 19.54 -3.61
CA GLN A 32 36.11 20.73 -2.96
C GLN A 32 35.75 20.39 -1.51
N GLU A 33 36.08 21.27 -0.58
CA GLU A 33 35.73 21.07 0.83
C GLU A 33 34.24 21.13 1.08
N ILE A 34 33.55 22.01 0.36
CA ILE A 34 32.08 22.16 0.43
C ILE A 34 31.57 22.29 -1.00
N TYR A 35 30.67 21.41 -1.39
CA TYR A 35 29.98 21.44 -2.66
C TYR A 35 28.47 21.42 -2.44
N THR A 36 27.78 22.44 -2.93
CA THR A 36 26.33 22.58 -2.74
C THR A 36 25.63 22.22 -4.06
N ILE A 37 24.71 21.27 -3.98
CA ILE A 37 23.84 20.88 -5.11
C ILE A 37 22.44 21.38 -4.80
N GLU A 38 21.98 22.37 -5.56
CA GLU A 38 20.60 22.80 -5.50
C GLU A 38 19.71 21.69 -6.11
N THR A 39 18.74 21.24 -5.36
CA THR A 39 17.75 20.28 -5.84
C THR A 39 16.36 20.88 -5.70
N GLN A 40 15.50 20.67 -6.69
CA GLN A 40 14.10 21.07 -6.60
C GLN A 40 13.28 20.12 -5.70
N THR A 41 13.96 19.16 -5.07
CA THR A 41 13.33 18.17 -4.20
C THR A 41 13.16 18.79 -2.81
N ASN A 42 11.93 18.99 -2.39
CA ASN A 42 11.61 19.41 -1.04
C ASN A 42 12.03 18.33 -0.03
N GLU A 43 12.51 18.75 1.14
CA GLU A 43 12.82 17.88 2.30
C GLU A 43 11.71 16.86 2.57
N LEU A 44 10.47 17.25 2.26
CA LEU A 44 9.26 16.47 2.39
C LEU A 44 9.16 15.29 1.41
N ILE A 45 9.65 15.44 0.17
CA ILE A 45 9.64 14.36 -0.84
C ILE A 45 10.66 13.28 -0.48
N ILE A 46 11.82 13.70 0.06
CA ILE A 46 12.84 12.76 0.54
C ILE A 46 12.31 12.01 1.76
N LEU A 47 11.63 12.72 2.67
CA LEU A 47 11.00 12.10 3.83
C LEU A 47 9.91 11.09 3.43
N GLU A 48 9.11 11.41 2.44
CA GLU A 48 8.07 10.53 1.89
C GLU A 48 8.67 9.26 1.28
N ASP A 49 9.77 9.36 0.54
CA ASP A 49 10.45 8.21 -0.10
C ASP A 49 11.17 7.32 0.94
N VAL A 50 11.79 7.92 1.95
CA VAL A 50 12.41 7.19 3.08
C VAL A 50 11.34 6.48 3.92
N LEU A 51 10.20 7.14 4.17
CA LEU A 51 9.08 6.55 4.92
C LEU A 51 8.35 5.47 4.12
N LYS A 52 8.33 5.55 2.79
CA LYS A 52 7.74 4.54 1.91
C LYS A 52 8.55 3.23 1.90
N ASN A 53 9.86 3.32 2.09
CA ASN A 53 10.77 2.17 2.10
C ASN A 53 11.01 1.59 3.51
N SER A 54 10.57 2.24 4.58
CA SER A 54 10.64 1.67 5.93
C SER A 54 9.48 0.69 6.15
N ASP A 55 9.73 -0.42 6.83
CA ASP A 55 8.72 -1.40 7.24
C ASP A 55 7.50 -0.68 7.83
N GLN A 56 6.39 -0.66 7.09
CA GLN A 56 5.20 0.11 7.45
C GLN A 56 4.42 -0.59 8.55
N SER A 57 4.90 -0.47 9.77
CA SER A 57 4.13 -0.80 10.96
C SER A 57 2.94 0.17 11.09
N ILE A 58 1.78 -0.32 11.55
CA ILE A 58 0.58 0.48 11.80
C ILE A 58 0.91 1.74 12.63
N TRP A 59 1.81 1.61 13.61
CA TRP A 59 2.24 2.71 14.47
C TRP A 59 3.02 3.79 13.72
N THR A 60 3.87 3.37 12.78
CA THR A 60 4.66 4.28 11.94
C THR A 60 3.76 5.08 10.99
N ILE A 61 2.78 4.41 10.37
CA ILE A 61 1.81 5.06 9.48
C ILE A 61 1.02 6.13 10.25
N PHE A 62 0.55 5.81 11.46
CA PHE A 62 -0.21 6.75 12.26
C PHE A 62 0.60 8.00 12.64
N SER A 63 1.86 7.82 13.03
CA SER A 63 2.75 8.94 13.35
C SER A 63 3.07 9.79 12.11
N THR A 64 3.20 9.16 10.95
CA THR A 64 3.46 9.81 9.65
C THR A 64 2.27 10.67 9.22
N ILE A 65 1.04 10.14 9.29
CA ILE A 65 -0.18 10.90 8.99
C ILE A 65 -0.27 12.16 9.85
N LYS A 66 0.05 12.03 11.15
CA LYS A 66 0.02 13.18 12.06
C LYS A 66 1.03 14.25 11.68
N ARG A 67 2.24 13.86 11.26
CA ARG A 67 3.30 14.79 10.81
C ARG A 67 2.95 15.45 9.48
N LEU A 68 2.43 14.68 8.51
CA LEU A 68 2.02 15.21 7.21
C LEU A 68 0.90 16.24 7.34
N ASN A 69 -0.07 15.98 8.22
CA ASN A 69 -1.18 16.91 8.47
C ASN A 69 -0.72 18.21 9.15
N GLN A 70 0.38 18.20 9.88
CA GLN A 70 0.98 19.40 10.49
C GLN A 70 1.74 20.28 9.49
N ASN A 71 2.12 19.73 8.34
CA ASN A 71 2.91 20.39 7.29
C ASN A 71 2.10 20.71 6.03
N ASP A 72 0.75 20.67 6.09
CA ASP A 72 -0.17 20.91 4.97
C ASP A 72 0.08 20.01 3.74
N ILE A 73 0.60 18.79 3.96
CA ILE A 73 0.80 17.81 2.90
C ILE A 73 -0.37 16.84 2.91
N ASN A 74 -0.85 16.50 1.70
CA ASN A 74 -1.98 15.59 1.53
C ASN A 74 -1.65 14.17 2.02
N PRO A 75 -2.20 13.70 3.16
CA PRO A 75 -1.89 12.40 3.74
C PRO A 75 -2.75 11.25 3.16
N VAL A 76 -3.53 11.48 2.10
CA VAL A 76 -4.56 10.55 1.59
C VAL A 76 -3.99 9.16 1.32
N LYS A 77 -2.83 9.04 0.69
CA LYS A 77 -2.19 7.74 0.42
C LYS A 77 -1.91 6.94 1.68
N HIS A 78 -1.42 7.60 2.74
CA HIS A 78 -1.16 6.96 4.03
C HIS A 78 -2.45 6.58 4.75
N ILE A 79 -3.50 7.40 4.63
CA ILE A 79 -4.83 7.10 5.17
C ILE A 79 -5.45 5.89 4.47
N VAL A 80 -5.33 5.81 3.13
CA VAL A 80 -5.77 4.63 2.35
C VAL A 80 -5.06 3.39 2.84
N ASN A 81 -3.72 3.42 2.89
CA ASN A 81 -2.93 2.27 3.33
C ASN A 81 -3.29 1.82 4.75
N LEU A 82 -3.48 2.77 5.67
CA LEU A 82 -3.92 2.46 7.04
C LEU A 82 -5.28 1.77 7.08
N ASN A 83 -6.28 2.28 6.32
CA ASN A 83 -7.63 1.68 6.26
C ASN A 83 -7.59 0.26 5.68
N PHE A 84 -6.85 0.04 4.61
CA PHE A 84 -6.70 -1.30 4.01
C PHE A 84 -5.95 -2.26 4.93
N LEU A 85 -4.95 -1.79 5.67
CA LEU A 85 -4.22 -2.60 6.64
C LEU A 85 -5.12 -3.02 7.82
N ILE A 86 -5.97 -2.12 8.31
CA ILE A 86 -6.96 -2.43 9.35
C ILE A 86 -8.06 -3.36 8.83
N ALA A 87 -8.48 -3.18 7.58
CA ALA A 87 -9.50 -4.00 6.93
C ALA A 87 -8.98 -5.40 6.55
N PHE A 88 -7.65 -5.61 6.49
CA PHE A 88 -7.04 -6.87 6.07
C PHE A 88 -7.47 -8.10 6.88
N PRO A 89 -7.53 -8.07 8.23
CA PRO A 89 -8.05 -9.21 9.00
C PRO A 89 -9.51 -9.54 8.66
N ALA A 90 -10.35 -8.52 8.46
CA ALA A 90 -11.74 -8.70 8.06
C ALA A 90 -11.86 -9.30 6.64
N LEU A 91 -10.97 -8.92 5.73
CA LEU A 91 -10.86 -9.53 4.41
C LEU A 91 -10.53 -11.03 4.52
N LEU A 92 -9.57 -11.41 5.37
CA LEU A 92 -9.24 -12.82 5.59
C LEU A 92 -10.43 -13.59 6.16
N CYS A 93 -11.16 -13.05 7.13
CA CYS A 93 -12.38 -13.66 7.65
C CYS A 93 -13.45 -13.82 6.56
N SER A 94 -13.61 -12.84 5.69
CA SER A 94 -14.56 -12.92 4.56
C SER A 94 -14.18 -14.03 3.58
N MET A 95 -12.89 -14.22 3.30
CA MET A 95 -12.41 -15.31 2.43
C MET A 95 -12.66 -16.70 3.05
N VAL A 96 -12.50 -16.83 4.37
CA VAL A 96 -12.85 -18.07 5.08
C VAL A 96 -14.33 -18.38 4.98
N LEU A 97 -15.22 -17.38 5.11
CA LEU A 97 -16.66 -17.55 4.92
C LEU A 97 -17.01 -17.99 3.49
N VAL A 98 -16.38 -17.40 2.49
CA VAL A 98 -16.54 -17.81 1.10
C VAL A 98 -16.11 -19.27 0.92
N ALA A 99 -14.95 -19.65 1.45
CA ALA A 99 -14.47 -21.03 1.39
C ALA A 99 -15.43 -22.02 2.07
N ALA A 100 -16.03 -21.63 3.20
CA ALA A 100 -17.05 -22.42 3.89
C ALA A 100 -18.28 -22.64 3.02
N CYS A 101 -18.77 -21.62 2.29
CA CYS A 101 -19.88 -21.76 1.36
C CYS A 101 -19.62 -22.84 0.28
N PHE A 102 -18.39 -22.91 -0.24
CA PHE A 102 -18.00 -23.92 -1.21
C PHE A 102 -17.84 -25.30 -0.56
N SER A 103 -17.30 -25.36 0.64
CA SER A 103 -17.07 -26.63 1.36
C SER A 103 -18.39 -27.35 1.68
N VAL A 104 -19.40 -26.63 2.17
CA VAL A 104 -20.71 -27.22 2.48
C VAL A 104 -21.38 -27.80 1.22
N LYS A 105 -21.23 -27.13 0.08
CA LYS A 105 -21.77 -27.60 -1.20
C LYS A 105 -21.03 -28.82 -1.75
N LEU A 106 -19.75 -29.03 -1.38
CA LEU A 106 -18.91 -30.13 -1.84
C LEU A 106 -19.54 -31.48 -1.55
N PHE A 107 -20.19 -31.66 -0.40
CA PHE A 107 -20.78 -32.92 0.00
C PHE A 107 -22.02 -33.32 -0.84
N ARG A 108 -22.60 -32.40 -1.62
CA ARG A 108 -23.85 -32.62 -2.38
C ARG A 108 -23.64 -32.72 -3.90
N VAL A 109 -22.45 -32.46 -4.43
CA VAL A 109 -22.23 -32.31 -5.88
C VAL A 109 -21.29 -33.40 -6.41
N LYS A 110 -21.68 -34.04 -7.53
CA LYS A 110 -20.86 -35.07 -8.21
C LYS A 110 -19.65 -34.51 -8.97
N HIS A 111 -19.59 -33.21 -9.20
CA HIS A 111 -18.56 -32.55 -10.02
C HIS A 111 -17.63 -31.66 -9.18
N VAL A 112 -16.77 -32.26 -8.40
CA VAL A 112 -15.79 -31.59 -7.51
C VAL A 112 -14.89 -30.62 -8.28
N ILE A 113 -14.47 -30.96 -9.50
CA ILE A 113 -13.56 -30.15 -10.32
C ILE A 113 -14.18 -28.77 -10.64
N PHE A 114 -15.46 -28.73 -11.06
CA PHE A 114 -16.12 -27.45 -11.35
C PHE A 114 -16.24 -26.57 -10.11
N MET A 115 -16.37 -27.17 -8.98
CA MET A 115 -16.50 -26.46 -7.71
C MET A 115 -15.17 -25.87 -7.26
N VAL A 116 -14.07 -26.62 -7.38
CA VAL A 116 -12.73 -26.09 -7.11
C VAL A 116 -12.41 -24.96 -8.08
N LEU A 117 -12.71 -25.13 -9.38
CA LEU A 117 -12.48 -24.10 -10.38
C LEU A 117 -13.29 -22.83 -10.09
N SER A 118 -14.57 -22.97 -9.71
CA SER A 118 -15.40 -21.82 -9.35
C SER A 118 -14.89 -21.10 -8.11
N GLY A 119 -14.36 -21.83 -7.11
CA GLY A 119 -13.73 -21.25 -5.93
C GLY A 119 -12.48 -20.43 -6.29
N ILE A 120 -11.65 -20.93 -7.18
CA ILE A 120 -10.47 -20.21 -7.67
C ILE A 120 -10.89 -18.92 -8.40
N ILE A 121 -11.88 -18.99 -9.28
CA ILE A 121 -12.39 -17.83 -10.01
C ILE A 121 -12.93 -16.77 -9.05
N VAL A 122 -13.74 -17.18 -8.07
CA VAL A 122 -14.28 -16.26 -7.05
C VAL A 122 -13.15 -15.63 -6.24
N GLY A 123 -12.18 -16.42 -5.78
CA GLY A 123 -11.01 -15.90 -5.06
C GLY A 123 -10.23 -14.86 -5.87
N PHE A 124 -10.02 -15.13 -7.16
CA PHE A 124 -9.37 -14.20 -8.07
C PHE A 124 -10.16 -12.89 -8.24
N LEU A 125 -11.49 -12.98 -8.41
CA LEU A 125 -12.35 -11.81 -8.52
C LEU A 125 -12.33 -10.97 -7.24
N LEU A 126 -12.35 -11.60 -6.06
CA LEU A 126 -12.26 -10.91 -4.77
C LEU A 126 -10.93 -10.18 -4.62
N PHE A 127 -9.84 -10.84 -4.96
CA PHE A 127 -8.51 -10.21 -4.95
C PHE A 127 -8.44 -9.02 -5.89
N THR A 128 -8.92 -9.18 -7.11
CA THR A 128 -8.94 -8.10 -8.12
C THR A 128 -9.79 -6.93 -7.66
N THR A 129 -10.98 -7.20 -7.08
CA THR A 129 -11.86 -6.15 -6.55
C THR A 129 -11.19 -5.37 -5.42
N ASN A 130 -10.50 -6.06 -4.51
CA ASN A 130 -9.74 -5.42 -3.43
C ASN A 130 -8.64 -4.52 -3.99
N TYR A 131 -7.88 -5.00 -4.96
CA TYR A 131 -6.80 -4.26 -5.60
C TYR A 131 -7.29 -3.01 -6.36
N VAL A 132 -8.38 -3.16 -7.13
CA VAL A 132 -9.00 -2.03 -7.84
C VAL A 132 -9.53 -1.00 -6.85
N SER A 133 -10.20 -1.42 -5.77
CA SER A 133 -10.69 -0.51 -4.72
C SER A 133 -9.52 0.25 -4.06
N PHE A 134 -8.38 -0.39 -3.85
CA PHE A 134 -7.18 0.25 -3.33
C PHE A 134 -6.70 1.37 -4.26
N ILE A 135 -6.51 1.06 -5.57
CA ILE A 135 -6.06 2.04 -6.56
C ILE A 135 -7.04 3.22 -6.69
N LEU A 136 -8.34 2.96 -6.70
CA LEU A 136 -9.34 4.03 -6.80
C LEU A 136 -9.34 4.93 -5.57
N SER A 137 -9.09 4.38 -4.41
CA SER A 137 -8.97 5.14 -3.16
C SER A 137 -7.68 5.95 -3.10
N GLU A 138 -6.56 5.40 -3.60
CA GLU A 138 -5.27 6.10 -3.68
C GLU A 138 -5.32 7.30 -4.64
N ASN A 139 -6.12 7.20 -5.71
CA ASN A 139 -6.36 8.29 -6.66
C ASN A 139 -7.51 9.22 -6.24
N GLU A 140 -7.97 9.17 -5.00
CA GLU A 140 -9.02 10.04 -4.44
C GLU A 140 -10.39 9.93 -5.13
N ILE A 141 -10.60 8.92 -5.98
CA ILE A 141 -11.89 8.66 -6.63
C ILE A 141 -12.89 8.09 -5.62
N PHE A 142 -12.41 7.25 -4.70
CA PHE A 142 -13.19 6.70 -3.60
C PHE A 142 -12.70 7.22 -2.26
N ASN A 143 -13.66 7.46 -1.34
CA ASN A 143 -13.30 7.74 0.04
C ASN A 143 -12.51 6.55 0.61
N PRO A 144 -11.34 6.78 1.26
CA PRO A 144 -10.47 5.72 1.80
C PRO A 144 -11.18 4.69 2.68
N LEU A 145 -12.14 5.15 3.49
CA LEU A 145 -12.92 4.26 4.34
C LEU A 145 -13.85 3.37 3.53
N LEU A 146 -14.61 3.96 2.60
CA LEU A 146 -15.52 3.20 1.74
C LEU A 146 -14.76 2.21 0.87
N GLY A 147 -13.67 2.63 0.25
CA GLY A 147 -12.85 1.77 -0.60
C GLY A 147 -12.38 0.50 0.11
N ALA A 148 -11.97 0.61 1.39
CA ALA A 148 -11.50 -0.53 2.15
C ALA A 148 -12.62 -1.49 2.62
N TRP A 149 -13.81 -0.98 2.96
CA TRP A 149 -14.82 -1.77 3.68
C TRP A 149 -15.99 -2.24 2.84
N TRP A 150 -16.41 -1.53 1.79
CA TRP A 150 -17.64 -1.82 1.05
C TRP A 150 -17.70 -3.25 0.48
N HIS A 151 -16.61 -3.71 -0.13
CA HIS A 151 -16.55 -5.05 -0.74
C HIS A 151 -16.50 -6.15 0.31
N ILE A 152 -15.79 -5.95 1.43
CA ILE A 152 -15.70 -6.90 2.53
C ILE A 152 -17.07 -7.14 3.14
N ILE A 153 -17.81 -6.07 3.45
CA ILE A 153 -19.16 -6.14 4.00
C ILE A 153 -20.10 -6.87 3.02
N THR A 154 -20.04 -6.53 1.74
CA THR A 154 -20.86 -7.17 0.70
C THR A 154 -20.58 -8.67 0.61
N ILE A 155 -19.32 -9.07 0.65
CA ILE A 155 -18.93 -10.49 0.61
C ILE A 155 -19.42 -11.24 1.84
N ILE A 156 -19.25 -10.66 3.03
CA ILE A 156 -19.71 -11.27 4.28
C ILE A 156 -21.23 -11.50 4.24
N LEU A 157 -22.02 -10.49 3.83
CA LEU A 157 -23.47 -10.59 3.75
C LEU A 157 -23.92 -11.65 2.74
N ILE A 158 -23.29 -11.71 1.56
CA ILE A 158 -23.60 -12.72 0.54
C ILE A 158 -23.24 -14.10 1.07
N SER A 159 -22.09 -14.28 1.69
CA SER A 159 -21.63 -15.57 2.22
C SER A 159 -22.55 -16.09 3.32
N ILE A 160 -22.97 -15.21 4.26
CA ILE A 160 -23.92 -15.57 5.31
C ILE A 160 -25.27 -15.99 4.70
N LYS A 161 -25.80 -15.23 3.74
CA LYS A 161 -27.06 -15.56 3.05
C LYS A 161 -26.97 -16.93 2.37
N VAL A 162 -25.85 -17.21 1.69
CA VAL A 162 -25.65 -18.50 1.01
C VAL A 162 -25.57 -19.63 2.02
N LEU A 163 -24.87 -19.47 3.15
CA LEU A 163 -24.76 -20.48 4.19
C LEU A 163 -26.13 -20.82 4.80
N ILE A 164 -26.93 -19.80 5.16
CA ILE A 164 -28.28 -19.98 5.71
C ILE A 164 -29.16 -20.73 4.69
N SER A 165 -29.15 -20.31 3.43
CA SER A 165 -29.92 -20.96 2.37
C SER A 165 -29.49 -22.41 2.10
N GLN A 166 -28.27 -22.79 2.44
CA GLN A 166 -27.78 -24.17 2.31
C GLN A 166 -28.15 -25.03 3.52
N GLU A 167 -28.40 -24.43 4.67
CA GLU A 167 -28.85 -25.12 5.87
C GLU A 167 -30.35 -25.48 5.80
N ASP A 168 -31.18 -24.58 5.25
CA ASP A 168 -32.62 -24.72 5.13
C ASP A 168 -33.07 -25.67 3.98
N GLY A 169 -32.19 -26.11 3.07
CA GLY A 169 -32.46 -26.98 1.92
C GLY A 169 -31.66 -28.27 1.92
#